data_cdeb0a18828acb4b841cab872c0ad3b8
#
_entry.id   cdeb0a18828acb4b841cab872c0ad3b8
#
_cell.length_a   1.000
_cell.length_b   1.000
_cell.length_c   1.000
_cell.angle_alpha   90.00
_cell.angle_beta   90.00
_cell.angle_gamma   90.00
#
_symmetry.space_group_name_H-M   'P 1'
#
loop_
_entity.id
_entity.type
_entity.pdbx_description
1 polymer ?
#
loop_
_entity_poly.entity_id
_entity_poly.type
_entity_poly.pdbx_seq_one_letter_code
_entity_poly.pdbx_strand_id
1 'polypeptide(L)'
;MHGTGRQFTQYRDAFAPFGRWNRCIVLCPLFPVGVCGDDNRNGFKRLIEGDIRYDKVLLDMVSEVGERYGKRFDKFALFGYSGGGQYVNRFAYVHPERLWAASIGAPGNVTVLDQSKDWWLGVGGFERHFGKPFDLAALKRVPMQMVVGRADLETWEITVHEDSPMYLPGINDAGATRRDRLRTLKASFEATGIQVRFDELDNIAHNGMQVVEVVQDFFARILREMRVGE
;
A
#
# COMPACT_ATOMS: atom_id res chain seq x y z
N MET A 1 -1.72 -6.50 -3.15
CA MET A 1 -0.94 -6.92 -1.94
C MET A 1 -1.89 -7.39 -0.86
N HIS A 2 -1.67 -8.58 -0.29
CA HIS A 2 -2.52 -9.16 0.77
C HIS A 2 -2.41 -8.40 2.10
N GLY A 3 -3.45 -8.53 2.94
CA GLY A 3 -3.43 -8.07 4.33
C GLY A 3 -2.76 -9.06 5.29
N THR A 4 -2.96 -8.85 6.60
CA THR A 4 -2.42 -9.74 7.65
C THR A 4 -2.92 -11.19 7.50
N GLY A 5 -4.12 -11.40 6.98
CA GLY A 5 -4.73 -12.72 6.76
C GLY A 5 -4.22 -13.49 5.52
N ARG A 6 -3.29 -12.94 4.75
CA ARG A 6 -2.67 -13.58 3.56
C ARG A 6 -3.67 -14.08 2.51
N GLN A 7 -4.77 -13.36 2.28
CA GLN A 7 -5.82 -13.72 1.29
C GLN A 7 -5.38 -13.43 -0.17
N PHE A 8 -4.16 -13.75 -0.54
CA PHE A 8 -3.60 -13.43 -1.86
C PHE A 8 -4.33 -14.14 -3.01
N THR A 9 -4.81 -15.36 -2.81
CA THR A 9 -5.57 -16.12 -3.82
C THR A 9 -6.93 -15.49 -4.09
N GLN A 10 -7.62 -15.00 -3.05
CA GLN A 10 -8.89 -14.31 -3.19
C GLN A 10 -8.73 -13.02 -4.01
N TYR A 11 -7.70 -12.23 -3.75
CA TYR A 11 -7.40 -11.04 -4.56
C TYR A 11 -7.03 -11.39 -5.99
N ARG A 12 -6.22 -12.45 -6.20
CA ARG A 12 -5.92 -12.94 -7.55
C ARG A 12 -7.20 -13.25 -8.34
N ASP A 13 -8.09 -14.01 -7.74
CA ASP A 13 -9.31 -14.46 -8.39
C ASP A 13 -10.27 -13.29 -8.65
N ALA A 14 -10.39 -12.35 -7.71
CA ALA A 14 -11.19 -11.14 -7.87
C ALA A 14 -10.64 -10.20 -8.96
N PHE A 15 -9.33 -10.11 -9.15
CA PHE A 15 -8.71 -9.30 -10.19
C PHE A 15 -8.54 -10.03 -11.53
N ALA A 16 -8.74 -11.35 -11.61
CA ALA A 16 -8.55 -12.12 -12.85
C ALA A 16 -9.42 -11.62 -14.02
N PRO A 17 -10.72 -11.29 -13.85
CA PRO A 17 -11.51 -10.68 -14.91
C PRO A 17 -10.94 -9.34 -15.37
N PHE A 18 -10.57 -8.46 -14.43
CA PHE A 18 -9.93 -7.17 -14.74
C PHE A 18 -8.65 -7.33 -15.57
N GLY A 19 -7.76 -8.25 -15.16
CA GLY A 19 -6.53 -8.56 -15.88
C GLY A 19 -6.81 -9.00 -17.32
N ARG A 20 -7.78 -9.89 -17.51
CA ARG A 20 -8.18 -10.42 -18.82
C ARG A 20 -8.72 -9.34 -19.74
N TRP A 21 -9.65 -8.50 -19.25
CA TRP A 21 -10.24 -7.42 -20.03
C TRP A 21 -9.28 -6.30 -20.36
N ASN A 22 -8.37 -6.00 -19.45
CA ASN A 22 -7.41 -4.92 -19.61
C ASN A 22 -6.04 -5.38 -20.16
N ARG A 23 -5.89 -6.68 -20.50
CA ARG A 23 -4.63 -7.27 -20.96
C ARG A 23 -3.48 -7.00 -19.99
N CYS A 24 -3.75 -7.16 -18.69
CA CYS A 24 -2.78 -7.00 -17.62
C CYS A 24 -2.49 -8.34 -16.95
N ILE A 25 -1.24 -8.53 -16.53
CA ILE A 25 -0.88 -9.63 -15.62
C ILE A 25 -1.27 -9.23 -14.20
N VAL A 26 -1.89 -10.15 -13.47
CA VAL A 26 -2.24 -9.97 -12.05
C VAL A 26 -1.24 -10.76 -11.21
N LEU A 27 -0.37 -10.07 -10.51
CA LEU A 27 0.59 -10.65 -9.57
C LEU A 27 0.11 -10.45 -8.14
N CYS A 28 -0.12 -11.55 -7.42
CA CYS A 28 -0.53 -11.55 -6.01
C CYS A 28 0.53 -12.28 -5.16
N PRO A 29 1.59 -11.61 -4.72
CA PRO A 29 2.65 -12.24 -3.96
C PRO A 29 2.16 -12.73 -2.60
N LEU A 30 2.77 -13.77 -2.07
CA LEU A 30 2.65 -14.21 -0.69
C LEU A 30 3.92 -13.86 0.07
N PHE A 31 3.79 -13.04 1.11
CA PHE A 31 4.84 -12.86 2.11
C PHE A 31 4.49 -13.69 3.35
N PRO A 32 5.29 -14.72 3.68
CA PRO A 32 5.01 -15.63 4.79
C PRO A 32 5.04 -14.94 6.16
N VAL A 33 4.61 -15.64 7.18
CA VAL A 33 4.78 -15.28 8.59
C VAL A 33 6.10 -15.86 9.10
N GLY A 34 6.79 -15.14 9.99
CA GLY A 34 7.94 -15.68 10.72
C GLY A 34 9.16 -15.96 9.84
N VAL A 35 9.39 -15.17 8.81
CA VAL A 35 10.52 -15.36 7.87
C VAL A 35 11.87 -15.33 8.60
N CYS A 36 11.96 -14.53 9.68
CA CYS A 36 13.16 -14.46 10.53
C CYS A 36 13.14 -15.44 11.72
N GLY A 37 12.19 -16.38 11.75
CA GLY A 37 12.09 -17.37 12.84
C GLY A 37 11.45 -16.84 14.13
N ASP A 38 10.73 -15.72 14.06
CA ASP A 38 10.19 -14.95 15.17
C ASP A 38 8.64 -14.87 15.20
N ASP A 39 7.97 -15.67 14.40
CA ASP A 39 6.51 -15.64 14.17
C ASP A 39 5.95 -14.26 13.81
N ASN A 40 6.80 -13.32 13.38
CA ASN A 40 6.40 -11.98 13.01
C ASN A 40 5.50 -11.98 11.77
N ARG A 41 4.29 -11.48 11.93
CA ARG A 41 3.30 -11.34 10.86
C ARG A 41 3.28 -9.95 10.24
N ASN A 42 4.13 -9.04 10.71
CA ASN A 42 4.07 -7.60 10.39
C ASN A 42 5.25 -7.09 9.56
N GLY A 43 6.34 -7.86 9.42
CA GLY A 43 7.59 -7.40 8.79
C GLY A 43 7.39 -6.77 7.40
N PHE A 44 6.66 -7.47 6.51
CA PHE A 44 6.40 -6.98 5.16
C PHE A 44 5.71 -5.59 5.13
N LYS A 45 4.86 -5.30 6.12
CA LYS A 45 4.12 -4.02 6.18
C LYS A 45 5.04 -2.80 6.30
N ARG A 46 6.23 -2.99 6.87
CA ARG A 46 7.23 -1.94 7.10
C ARG A 46 8.30 -1.89 6.01
N LEU A 47 8.27 -2.81 5.05
CA LEU A 47 9.21 -3.03 3.96
C LEU A 47 10.59 -3.57 4.40
N ILE A 48 10.92 -3.47 5.67
CA ILE A 48 12.22 -3.90 6.22
C ILE A 48 11.97 -4.81 7.42
N GLU A 49 12.61 -5.97 7.44
CA GLU A 49 12.62 -6.90 8.56
C GLU A 49 13.98 -7.60 8.61
N GLY A 50 14.82 -7.26 9.60
CA GLY A 50 16.22 -7.68 9.59
C GLY A 50 16.91 -7.22 8.28
N ASP A 51 17.52 -8.17 7.59
CA ASP A 51 18.18 -7.92 6.30
C ASP A 51 17.23 -8.03 5.10
N ILE A 52 15.95 -8.35 5.34
CA ILE A 52 14.96 -8.54 4.27
C ILE A 52 14.37 -7.20 3.85
N ARG A 53 14.42 -6.93 2.56
CA ARG A 53 13.82 -5.78 1.89
C ARG A 53 12.64 -6.25 1.05
N TYR A 54 11.43 -6.24 1.63
CA TYR A 54 10.21 -6.70 0.96
C TYR A 54 9.82 -5.87 -0.27
N ASP A 55 10.24 -4.61 -0.31
CA ASP A 55 10.10 -3.77 -1.49
C ASP A 55 10.97 -4.30 -2.65
N LYS A 56 12.21 -4.71 -2.40
CA LYS A 56 13.09 -5.31 -3.42
C LYS A 56 12.58 -6.69 -3.83
N VAL A 57 12.12 -7.51 -2.88
CA VAL A 57 11.52 -8.83 -3.19
C VAL A 57 10.33 -8.68 -4.15
N LEU A 58 9.46 -7.67 -3.97
CA LEU A 58 8.38 -7.42 -4.93
C LEU A 58 8.94 -7.04 -6.32
N LEU A 59 9.97 -6.20 -6.38
CA LEU A 59 10.57 -5.80 -7.65
C LEU A 59 11.22 -7.00 -8.37
N ASP A 60 11.87 -7.90 -7.62
CA ASP A 60 12.46 -9.13 -8.17
C ASP A 60 11.37 -10.06 -8.71
N MET A 61 10.25 -10.23 -8.00
CA MET A 61 9.08 -10.97 -8.50
C MET A 61 8.51 -10.37 -9.79
N VAL A 62 8.45 -9.04 -9.89
CA VAL A 62 8.01 -8.35 -11.13
C VAL A 62 8.99 -8.62 -12.27
N SER A 63 10.30 -8.63 -12.00
CA SER A 63 11.34 -8.96 -12.98
C SER A 63 11.22 -10.40 -13.47
N GLU A 64 11.08 -11.36 -12.54
CA GLU A 64 10.88 -12.78 -12.87
C GLU A 64 9.65 -13.00 -13.76
N VAL A 65 8.53 -12.33 -13.44
CA VAL A 65 7.33 -12.35 -14.30
C VAL A 65 7.65 -11.78 -15.68
N GLY A 66 8.43 -10.70 -15.75
CA GLY A 66 8.87 -10.11 -17.01
C GLY A 66 9.67 -11.10 -17.87
N GLU A 67 10.65 -11.75 -17.28
CA GLU A 67 11.47 -12.78 -17.93
C GLU A 67 10.62 -13.94 -18.46
N ARG A 68 9.70 -14.44 -17.60
CA ARG A 68 8.80 -15.55 -17.96
C ARG A 68 7.91 -15.27 -19.17
N TYR A 69 7.50 -14.01 -19.34
CA TYR A 69 6.62 -13.60 -20.47
C TYR A 69 7.36 -12.87 -21.59
N GLY A 70 8.69 -12.76 -21.52
CA GLY A 70 9.48 -12.01 -22.51
C GLY A 70 9.07 -10.54 -22.59
N LYS A 71 8.73 -9.93 -21.46
CA LYS A 71 8.28 -8.55 -21.34
C LYS A 71 9.09 -7.80 -20.28
N ARG A 72 9.11 -6.48 -20.42
CA ARG A 72 9.67 -5.59 -19.40
C ARG A 72 8.54 -4.78 -18.79
N PHE A 73 8.45 -4.82 -17.45
CA PHE A 73 7.46 -4.07 -16.68
C PHE A 73 8.16 -2.96 -15.88
N ASP A 74 8.38 -1.82 -16.53
CA ASP A 74 9.02 -0.67 -15.88
C ASP A 74 8.12 -0.08 -14.78
N LYS A 75 6.80 -0.07 -15.02
CA LYS A 75 5.80 0.39 -14.06
C LYS A 75 4.64 -0.60 -13.94
N PHE A 76 4.04 -0.60 -12.76
CA PHE A 76 2.84 -1.40 -12.46
C PHE A 76 1.87 -0.61 -11.57
N ALA A 77 0.60 -1.04 -11.51
CA ALA A 77 -0.31 -0.58 -10.47
C ALA A 77 -0.12 -1.41 -9.21
N LEU A 78 -0.29 -0.80 -8.06
CA LEU A 78 -0.20 -1.49 -6.78
C LEU A 78 -1.42 -1.20 -5.90
N PHE A 79 -2.14 -2.26 -5.54
CA PHE A 79 -3.23 -2.22 -4.58
C PHE A 79 -2.93 -3.08 -3.37
N GLY A 80 -3.33 -2.64 -2.20
CA GLY A 80 -3.32 -3.43 -0.98
C GLY A 80 -4.35 -2.95 0.03
N TYR A 81 -4.88 -3.88 0.81
CA TYR A 81 -5.89 -3.60 1.84
C TYR A 81 -5.37 -4.00 3.21
N SER A 82 -5.74 -3.28 4.28
CA SER A 82 -5.30 -3.56 5.65
C SER A 82 -3.77 -3.53 5.78
N GLY A 83 -3.14 -4.62 6.16
CA GLY A 83 -1.66 -4.76 6.13
C GLY A 83 -1.06 -4.51 4.76
N GLY A 84 -1.78 -4.90 3.69
CA GLY A 84 -1.39 -4.57 2.31
C GLY A 84 -1.48 -3.07 2.01
N GLY A 85 -2.45 -2.36 2.58
CA GLY A 85 -2.54 -0.89 2.49
C GLY A 85 -1.35 -0.20 3.15
N GLN A 86 -0.88 -0.72 4.28
CA GLN A 86 0.35 -0.25 4.93
C GLN A 86 1.58 -0.45 4.03
N TYR A 87 1.67 -1.61 3.38
CA TYR A 87 2.74 -1.89 2.42
C TYR A 87 2.70 -0.92 1.24
N VAL A 88 1.54 -0.73 0.61
CA VAL A 88 1.38 0.17 -0.55
C VAL A 88 1.73 1.61 -0.21
N ASN A 89 1.28 2.11 0.94
CA ASN A 89 1.62 3.45 1.43
C ASN A 89 3.15 3.66 1.45
N ARG A 90 3.88 2.72 2.03
CA ARG A 90 5.34 2.81 2.18
C ARG A 90 6.09 2.51 0.88
N PHE A 91 5.61 1.54 0.10
CA PHE A 91 6.18 1.22 -1.20
C PHE A 91 6.13 2.42 -2.16
N ALA A 92 5.01 3.16 -2.16
CA ALA A 92 4.87 4.36 -2.98
C ALA A 92 5.89 5.45 -2.63
N TYR A 93 6.34 5.52 -1.38
CA TYR A 93 7.40 6.44 -0.96
C TYR A 93 8.79 6.01 -1.43
N VAL A 94 9.03 4.69 -1.40
CA VAL A 94 10.35 4.15 -1.73
C VAL A 94 10.54 4.02 -3.24
N HIS A 95 9.49 3.62 -3.98
CA HIS A 95 9.56 3.35 -5.41
C HIS A 95 8.44 4.02 -6.22
N PRO A 96 8.25 5.35 -6.11
CA PRO A 96 7.22 6.04 -6.87
C PRO A 96 7.45 5.92 -8.39
N GLU A 97 8.70 5.83 -8.82
CA GLU A 97 9.10 5.68 -10.22
C GLU A 97 8.62 4.35 -10.85
N ARG A 98 8.32 3.35 -10.02
CA ARG A 98 7.85 2.02 -10.45
C ARG A 98 6.33 1.93 -10.55
N LEU A 99 5.61 2.99 -10.19
CA LEU A 99 4.15 2.99 -10.15
C LEU A 99 3.55 3.83 -11.26
N TRP A 100 2.56 3.28 -11.98
CA TRP A 100 1.66 4.08 -12.80
C TRP A 100 0.36 4.42 -12.07
N ALA A 101 0.02 3.72 -10.97
CA ALA A 101 -1.03 4.09 -10.02
C ALA A 101 -0.86 3.31 -8.71
N ALA A 102 -1.36 3.86 -7.59
CA ALA A 102 -1.43 3.17 -6.31
C ALA A 102 -2.79 3.35 -5.64
N SER A 103 -3.28 2.26 -5.02
CA SER A 103 -4.52 2.27 -4.24
C SER A 103 -4.26 1.74 -2.82
N ILE A 104 -4.47 2.59 -1.81
CA ILE A 104 -4.21 2.32 -0.39
C ILE A 104 -5.55 2.03 0.28
N GLY A 105 -5.78 0.77 0.66
CA GLY A 105 -7.03 0.34 1.27
C GLY A 105 -6.92 0.17 2.79
N ALA A 106 -7.73 0.89 3.55
CA ALA A 106 -7.98 0.74 4.99
C ALA A 106 -6.75 0.30 5.83
N PRO A 107 -5.62 1.00 5.79
CA PRO A 107 -4.41 0.62 6.52
C PRO A 107 -4.62 0.69 8.03
N GLY A 108 -4.18 -0.36 8.74
CA GLY A 108 -4.21 -0.36 10.20
C GLY A 108 -3.19 0.59 10.84
N ASN A 109 -2.20 1.05 10.07
CA ASN A 109 -1.27 2.10 10.42
C ASN A 109 -0.80 2.82 9.16
N VAL A 110 -0.40 4.08 9.26
CA VAL A 110 0.02 4.92 8.14
C VAL A 110 1.39 5.54 8.40
N THR A 111 2.11 5.79 7.32
CA THR A 111 3.30 6.65 7.31
C THR A 111 2.88 7.98 6.68
N VAL A 112 2.80 9.03 7.47
CA VAL A 112 2.42 10.36 6.97
C VAL A 112 3.60 11.07 6.32
N LEU A 113 3.32 12.04 5.43
CA LEU A 113 4.34 12.88 4.80
C LEU A 113 4.81 13.98 5.76
N ASP A 114 5.45 13.57 6.85
CA ASP A 114 5.95 14.43 7.91
C ASP A 114 7.42 14.09 8.19
N GLN A 115 8.33 15.02 7.92
CA GLN A 115 9.76 14.86 8.16
C GLN A 115 10.15 14.96 9.63
N SER A 116 9.28 15.50 10.47
CA SER A 116 9.54 15.60 11.93
C SER A 116 9.33 14.27 12.65
N LYS A 117 8.61 13.33 12.02
CA LYS A 117 8.38 11.96 12.52
C LYS A 117 9.32 11.00 11.82
N ASP A 118 10.08 10.23 12.60
CA ASP A 118 10.96 9.21 12.04
C ASP A 118 10.20 8.10 11.30
N TRP A 119 10.92 7.45 10.38
CA TRP A 119 10.45 6.24 9.75
C TRP A 119 10.13 5.21 10.85
N TRP A 120 9.01 4.59 10.84
CA TRP A 120 7.98 4.42 9.81
C TRP A 120 6.67 5.18 10.13
N LEU A 121 6.61 6.05 11.12
CA LEU A 121 5.44 6.90 11.42
C LEU A 121 5.37 8.11 10.48
N GLY A 122 6.52 8.64 10.08
CA GLY A 122 6.69 9.66 9.08
C GLY A 122 7.83 9.33 8.12
N VAL A 123 8.29 10.32 7.38
CA VAL A 123 9.37 10.18 6.39
C VAL A 123 10.72 10.73 6.89
N GLY A 124 10.82 11.05 8.18
CA GLY A 124 12.07 11.45 8.82
C GLY A 124 13.10 10.31 8.75
N GLY A 125 14.37 10.67 8.51
CA GLY A 125 15.45 9.69 8.39
C GLY A 125 15.33 8.72 7.22
N PHE A 126 14.47 8.98 6.23
CA PHE A 126 14.20 8.10 5.09
C PHE A 126 15.48 7.60 4.40
N GLU A 127 16.43 8.48 4.15
CA GLU A 127 17.68 8.12 3.48
C GLU A 127 18.52 7.12 4.27
N ARG A 128 18.51 7.18 5.61
CA ARG A 128 19.20 6.20 6.47
C ARG A 128 18.68 4.77 6.30
N HIS A 129 17.37 4.63 6.02
CA HIS A 129 16.71 3.33 5.87
C HIS A 129 16.80 2.77 4.44
N PHE A 130 16.77 3.64 3.43
CA PHE A 130 16.64 3.23 2.04
C PHE A 130 17.84 3.53 1.16
N GLY A 131 18.85 4.24 1.66
CA GLY A 131 20.08 4.57 0.93
C GLY A 131 19.86 5.54 -0.23
N LYS A 132 18.71 6.26 -0.24
CA LYS A 132 18.37 7.27 -1.25
C LYS A 132 17.48 8.35 -0.64
N PRO A 133 17.51 9.59 -1.16
CA PRO A 133 16.64 10.66 -0.70
C PRO A 133 15.17 10.35 -1.00
N PHE A 134 14.28 10.95 -0.21
CA PHE A 134 12.84 10.92 -0.45
C PHE A 134 12.48 11.81 -1.67
N ASP A 135 11.90 11.22 -2.70
CA ASP A 135 11.53 11.92 -3.94
C ASP A 135 10.04 12.30 -3.97
N LEU A 136 9.72 13.44 -3.36
CA LEU A 136 8.36 13.99 -3.39
C LEU A 136 7.89 14.33 -4.80
N ALA A 137 8.80 14.77 -5.69
CA ALA A 137 8.44 15.13 -7.05
C ALA A 137 8.02 13.91 -7.87
N ALA A 138 8.69 12.77 -7.71
CA ALA A 138 8.28 11.52 -8.31
C ALA A 138 6.94 11.03 -7.73
N LEU A 139 6.76 11.10 -6.41
CA LEU A 139 5.53 10.69 -5.75
C LEU A 139 4.31 11.50 -6.23
N LYS A 140 4.46 12.81 -6.45
CA LYS A 140 3.40 13.67 -7.00
C LYS A 140 2.89 13.26 -8.38
N ARG A 141 3.67 12.52 -9.14
CA ARG A 141 3.29 12.03 -10.47
C ARG A 141 2.52 10.70 -10.45
N VAL A 142 2.42 10.06 -9.30
CA VAL A 142 1.69 8.80 -9.17
C VAL A 142 0.22 9.07 -8.87
N PRO A 143 -0.73 8.69 -9.75
CA PRO A 143 -2.15 8.70 -9.43
C PRO A 143 -2.44 7.87 -8.18
N MET A 144 -3.07 8.51 -7.18
CA MET A 144 -3.34 7.92 -5.88
C MET A 144 -4.83 7.75 -5.63
N GLN A 145 -5.20 6.55 -5.14
CA GLN A 145 -6.50 6.29 -4.53
C GLN A 145 -6.33 5.86 -3.09
N MET A 146 -7.24 6.29 -2.24
CA MET A 146 -7.43 5.79 -0.89
C MET A 146 -8.86 5.30 -0.73
N VAL A 147 -9.06 4.09 -0.20
CA VAL A 147 -10.38 3.46 -0.10
C VAL A 147 -10.61 2.81 1.25
N VAL A 148 -11.80 3.03 1.83
CA VAL A 148 -12.18 2.47 3.13
C VAL A 148 -13.71 2.31 3.22
N GLY A 149 -14.16 1.32 3.99
CA GLY A 149 -15.57 1.21 4.37
C GLY A 149 -15.94 2.23 5.44
N ARG A 150 -17.11 2.85 5.33
CA ARG A 150 -17.61 3.80 6.36
C ARG A 150 -17.92 3.14 7.70
N ALA A 151 -18.21 1.83 7.68
CA ALA A 151 -18.44 1.03 8.88
C ALA A 151 -17.17 0.33 9.41
N ASP A 152 -15.98 0.64 8.88
CA ASP A 152 -14.68 0.15 9.41
C ASP A 152 -14.29 1.00 10.63
N LEU A 153 -14.95 0.75 11.74
CA LEU A 153 -14.86 1.54 12.97
C LEU A 153 -14.16 0.79 14.13
N GLU A 154 -13.73 -0.44 13.91
CA GLU A 154 -13.02 -1.23 14.93
C GLU A 154 -11.64 -0.64 15.24
N THR A 155 -11.33 -0.54 16.53
CA THR A 155 -10.09 0.07 17.02
C THR A 155 -9.13 -0.95 17.63
N TRP A 156 -9.65 -2.04 18.22
CA TRP A 156 -8.89 -2.99 19.02
C TRP A 156 -7.74 -3.68 18.26
N GLU A 157 -7.94 -3.97 16.97
CA GLU A 157 -6.89 -4.59 16.14
C GLU A 157 -5.71 -3.67 15.80
N ILE A 158 -5.93 -2.36 15.84
CA ILE A 158 -4.97 -1.37 15.34
C ILE A 158 -4.41 -0.46 16.41
N THR A 159 -5.02 -0.44 17.59
CA THR A 159 -4.48 0.28 18.74
C THR A 159 -3.25 -0.47 19.26
N VAL A 160 -2.13 0.21 19.35
CA VAL A 160 -0.90 -0.34 19.91
C VAL A 160 -0.76 0.22 21.32
N HIS A 161 -0.81 -0.66 22.33
CA HIS A 161 -0.66 -0.29 23.73
C HIS A 161 0.82 -0.09 24.09
N GLU A 162 1.08 0.67 25.16
CA GLU A 162 2.45 1.05 25.57
C GLU A 162 3.32 -0.14 26.01
N ASP A 163 2.70 -1.20 26.48
CA ASP A 163 3.37 -2.46 26.87
C ASP A 163 3.71 -3.37 25.66
N SER A 164 3.25 -3.01 24.45
CA SER A 164 3.58 -3.76 23.24
C SER A 164 5.04 -3.53 22.81
N PRO A 165 5.76 -4.59 22.43
CA PRO A 165 7.09 -4.43 21.83
C PRO A 165 7.10 -3.68 20.50
N MET A 166 5.92 -3.44 19.92
CA MET A 166 5.73 -2.64 18.71
C MET A 166 5.40 -1.19 18.97
N TYR A 167 5.29 -0.80 20.26
CA TYR A 167 4.93 0.57 20.61
C TYR A 167 6.03 1.56 20.21
N LEU A 168 5.59 2.64 19.64
CA LEU A 168 6.39 3.84 19.40
C LEU A 168 5.56 5.07 19.80
N PRO A 169 6.15 6.08 20.44
CA PRO A 169 5.45 7.34 20.70
C PRO A 169 4.84 7.90 19.41
N GLY A 170 3.54 8.21 19.46
CA GLY A 170 2.81 8.71 18.30
C GLY A 170 2.24 7.66 17.34
N ILE A 171 2.40 6.36 17.61
CA ILE A 171 1.90 5.28 16.73
C ILE A 171 0.38 5.30 16.51
N ASN A 172 -0.36 5.83 17.47
CA ASN A 172 -1.82 5.93 17.43
C ASN A 172 -2.33 7.34 17.02
N ASP A 173 -1.43 8.33 16.84
CA ASP A 173 -1.81 9.74 16.59
C ASP A 173 -2.57 9.95 15.28
N ALA A 174 -2.40 9.07 14.31
CA ALA A 174 -3.09 9.18 13.04
C ALA A 174 -4.61 8.96 13.11
N GLY A 175 -5.12 8.49 14.25
CA GLY A 175 -6.55 8.32 14.50
C GLY A 175 -6.91 7.00 15.16
N ALA A 176 -8.13 6.92 15.70
CA ALA A 176 -8.63 5.76 16.42
C ALA A 176 -9.05 4.62 15.49
N THR A 177 -9.67 4.95 14.35
CA THR A 177 -10.15 3.97 13.36
C THR A 177 -9.27 3.96 12.10
N ARG A 178 -9.37 2.90 11.27
CA ARG A 178 -8.70 2.86 9.96
C ARG A 178 -9.16 3.99 9.05
N ARG A 179 -10.41 4.36 9.17
CA ARG A 179 -10.99 5.48 8.44
C ARG A 179 -10.34 6.82 8.84
N ASP A 180 -10.16 7.08 10.13
CA ASP A 180 -9.49 8.28 10.61
C ASP A 180 -8.02 8.31 10.18
N ARG A 181 -7.32 7.18 10.31
CA ARG A 181 -5.92 7.03 9.87
C ARG A 181 -5.75 7.30 8.38
N LEU A 182 -6.69 6.82 7.56
CA LEU A 182 -6.64 7.05 6.12
C LEU A 182 -6.94 8.52 5.77
N ARG A 183 -7.85 9.19 6.50
CA ARG A 183 -8.11 10.63 6.35
C ARG A 183 -6.89 11.46 6.74
N THR A 184 -6.19 11.10 7.81
CA THR A 184 -4.94 11.75 8.22
C THR A 184 -3.86 11.58 7.15
N LEU A 185 -3.74 10.37 6.59
CA LEU A 185 -2.81 10.12 5.47
C LEU A 185 -3.16 10.98 4.26
N LYS A 186 -4.45 11.03 3.87
CA LYS A 186 -4.94 11.88 2.78
C LYS A 186 -4.57 13.33 3.00
N ALA A 187 -4.86 13.87 4.18
CA ALA A 187 -4.54 15.25 4.52
C ALA A 187 -3.03 15.54 4.40
N SER A 188 -2.18 14.61 4.83
CA SER A 188 -0.73 14.77 4.69
C SER A 188 -0.26 14.80 3.23
N PHE A 189 -0.93 14.06 2.34
CA PHE A 189 -0.67 14.08 0.90
C PHE A 189 -1.10 15.40 0.28
N GLU A 190 -2.33 15.83 0.57
CA GLU A 190 -2.90 17.06 0.03
C GLU A 190 -2.15 18.31 0.49
N ALA A 191 -1.63 18.32 1.72
CA ALA A 191 -0.75 19.37 2.22
C ALA A 191 0.53 19.54 1.39
N THR A 192 0.97 18.49 0.70
CA THR A 192 2.12 18.56 -0.22
C THR A 192 1.72 18.82 -1.67
N GLY A 193 0.42 18.93 -1.97
CA GLY A 193 -0.13 19.13 -3.32
C GLY A 193 -0.37 17.84 -4.11
N ILE A 194 -0.31 16.67 -3.48
CA ILE A 194 -0.70 15.39 -4.11
C ILE A 194 -2.23 15.29 -4.12
N GLN A 195 -2.81 15.07 -5.30
CA GLN A 195 -4.24 14.83 -5.44
C GLN A 195 -4.55 13.36 -5.15
N VAL A 196 -5.58 13.12 -4.31
CA VAL A 196 -6.00 11.77 -3.92
C VAL A 196 -7.47 11.55 -4.27
N ARG A 197 -7.78 10.52 -5.05
CA ARG A 197 -9.14 9.99 -5.12
C ARG A 197 -9.44 9.29 -3.79
N PHE A 198 -10.47 9.74 -3.07
CA PHE A 198 -10.83 9.22 -1.76
C PHE A 198 -12.24 8.61 -1.79
N ASP A 199 -12.30 7.28 -1.65
CA ASP A 199 -13.55 6.54 -1.70
C ASP A 199 -13.90 5.99 -0.30
N GLU A 200 -14.98 6.51 0.29
CA GLU A 200 -15.59 5.97 1.51
C GLU A 200 -16.90 5.25 1.13
N LEU A 201 -16.93 3.93 1.28
CA LEU A 201 -18.03 3.09 0.83
C LEU A 201 -19.04 2.82 1.94
N ASP A 202 -20.30 3.07 1.67
CA ASP A 202 -21.40 2.87 2.63
C ASP A 202 -21.59 1.38 2.94
N ASN A 203 -21.98 1.08 4.19
CA ASN A 203 -22.32 -0.25 4.69
C ASN A 203 -21.19 -1.30 4.57
N ILE A 204 -19.94 -0.87 4.37
CA ILE A 204 -18.78 -1.75 4.32
C ILE A 204 -17.97 -1.57 5.62
N ALA A 205 -17.76 -2.66 6.34
CA ALA A 205 -16.83 -2.77 7.46
C ALA A 205 -15.41 -3.09 6.95
N HIS A 206 -14.56 -3.72 7.77
CA HIS A 206 -13.21 -4.08 7.37
C HIS A 206 -13.17 -5.29 6.40
N ASN A 207 -13.58 -5.08 5.15
CA ASN A 207 -13.64 -6.12 4.13
C ASN A 207 -13.03 -5.68 2.81
N GLY A 208 -11.80 -6.17 2.52
CA GLY A 208 -11.05 -5.80 1.32
C GLY A 208 -11.64 -6.34 0.01
N MET A 209 -12.48 -7.38 0.06
CA MET A 209 -13.12 -7.89 -1.16
C MET A 209 -14.23 -6.96 -1.66
N GLN A 210 -14.91 -6.29 -0.75
CA GLN A 210 -16.01 -5.38 -1.10
C GLN A 210 -15.55 -4.05 -1.70
N VAL A 211 -14.25 -3.72 -1.64
CA VAL A 211 -13.70 -2.51 -2.27
C VAL A 211 -13.06 -2.77 -3.64
N VAL A 212 -12.93 -4.04 -4.05
CA VAL A 212 -12.19 -4.43 -5.27
C VAL A 212 -12.75 -3.74 -6.52
N GLU A 213 -14.05 -3.66 -6.68
CA GLU A 213 -14.69 -3.05 -7.86
C GLU A 213 -14.32 -1.57 -8.02
N VAL A 214 -14.34 -0.81 -6.93
CA VAL A 214 -13.98 0.62 -6.94
C VAL A 214 -12.50 0.81 -7.25
N VAL A 215 -11.64 -0.10 -6.80
CA VAL A 215 -10.21 -0.09 -7.13
C VAL A 215 -9.99 -0.44 -8.61
N GLN A 216 -10.69 -1.41 -9.14
CA GLN A 216 -10.63 -1.78 -10.55
C GLN A 216 -11.11 -0.63 -11.46
N ASP A 217 -12.18 0.08 -11.07
CA ASP A 217 -12.65 1.26 -11.78
C ASP A 217 -11.57 2.37 -11.81
N PHE A 218 -10.94 2.64 -10.68
CA PHE A 218 -9.83 3.59 -10.61
C PHE A 218 -8.70 3.21 -11.57
N PHE A 219 -8.22 1.96 -11.53
CA PHE A 219 -7.14 1.50 -12.40
C PHE A 219 -7.55 1.48 -13.88
N ALA A 220 -8.77 1.08 -14.20
CA ALA A 220 -9.28 1.08 -15.57
C ALA A 220 -9.30 2.48 -16.18
N ARG A 221 -9.66 3.50 -15.39
CA ARG A 221 -9.63 4.89 -15.82
C ARG A 221 -8.21 5.34 -16.16
N ILE A 222 -7.25 5.12 -15.27
CA ILE A 222 -5.85 5.50 -15.51
C ILE A 222 -5.28 4.76 -16.73
N LEU A 223 -5.56 3.45 -16.87
CA LEU A 223 -5.12 2.69 -18.04
C LEU A 223 -5.68 3.24 -19.37
N ARG A 224 -6.94 3.69 -19.38
CA ARG A 224 -7.52 4.32 -20.57
C ARG A 224 -6.82 5.62 -20.90
N GLU A 225 -6.58 6.48 -19.90
CA GLU A 225 -5.88 7.74 -20.07
C GLU A 225 -4.46 7.52 -20.65
N MET A 226 -3.71 6.54 -20.13
CA MET A 226 -2.38 6.18 -20.62
C MET A 226 -2.40 5.71 -22.09
N ARG A 227 -3.39 4.87 -22.47
CA ARG A 227 -3.48 4.30 -23.83
C ARG A 227 -4.00 5.29 -24.88
N VAL A 228 -4.68 6.34 -24.49
CA VAL A 228 -5.11 7.41 -25.40
C VAL A 228 -3.98 8.41 -25.65
N GLY A 229 -3.03 8.52 -24.73
CA GLY A 229 -1.86 9.39 -24.85
C GLY A 229 -0.66 8.78 -25.61
N GLU A 230 -0.75 7.49 -25.98
CA GLU A 230 0.20 6.78 -26.83
C GLU A 230 -0.26 6.88 -28.32
#